data_5099aa2728bf443171480c7d86261947
#
_entry.id   5099aa2728bf443171480c7d86261947
#
_cell.length_a   1.000
_cell.length_b   1.000
_cell.length_c   1.000
_cell.angle_alpha   90.00
_cell.angle_beta   90.00
_cell.angle_gamma   90.00
#
_symmetry.space_group_name_H-M   'P 1'
#
loop_
_entity.id
_entity.type
_entity.pdbx_description
1 polymer ?
#
loop_
_entity_poly.entity_id
_entity_poly.type
_entity_poly.pdbx_seq_one_letter_code
_entity_poly.pdbx_strand_id
1 'polypeptide(L)'
;MVGLSIMFEMLKKSKLTIAIATLLTLTIILGIGVYTIFQQQPQNDQQSIAVWSYTFHHDMARTGYSTSTGPLTNQTVWIHLTQMQIEYSSPAVVDDVAYFGSNDHRVRAVNASTGNIIWSYLTGNSVESSCTVIDGIVYFGSHDYNVYALDSATGNKLWSFATKGEVYSTPAVVDNVLYVGSIDKNMYALDAATGKEIWSYKTSNSIYSSPAVANGVIYVNSYDTAYALDAATGKEIWNFFAWGPIYSSSAVVSDRVYFGASNTVYALDATSGRKIWNYTTGDRVESSPAVANNMVYISSNDYNVYAFDTATGNKIWNYTTGNEINGSPTVANDILYLGSKDYNVYALDATTGSKIWSYKTGNWIESTPSIANGILYIGSNDAKVYAFG
;
A
#
# COMPACT_ATOMS: atom_id res chain seq x y z
N MET A 1 3.17 81.20 34.55
CA MET A 1 3.91 80.18 33.74
C MET A 1 3.72 78.73 34.23
N VAL A 2 3.29 78.49 35.45
CA VAL A 2 3.14 77.10 35.97
C VAL A 2 1.90 76.40 35.44
N GLY A 3 0.81 77.09 35.13
CA GLY A 3 -0.44 76.50 34.65
C GLY A 3 -0.38 75.90 33.20
N LEU A 4 0.45 76.50 32.32
CA LEU A 4 0.57 76.04 30.93
C LEU A 4 1.39 74.75 30.84
N SER A 5 2.35 74.53 31.75
CA SER A 5 3.19 73.33 31.79
C SER A 5 2.36 72.10 32.23
N ILE A 6 1.46 72.30 33.23
CA ILE A 6 0.59 71.19 33.71
C ILE A 6 -0.46 70.84 32.66
N MET A 7 -0.97 71.80 31.90
CA MET A 7 -1.93 71.50 30.83
C MET A 7 -1.26 70.76 29.62
N PHE A 8 -0.02 71.09 29.36
CA PHE A 8 0.75 70.36 28.30
C PHE A 8 1.10 68.94 28.72
N GLU A 9 1.40 68.73 30.00
CA GLU A 9 1.63 67.42 30.58
C GLU A 9 0.36 66.54 30.57
N MET A 10 -0.79 67.13 30.92
CA MET A 10 -2.09 66.46 30.87
C MET A 10 -2.51 66.11 29.43
N LEU A 11 -2.26 66.99 28.46
CA LEU A 11 -2.53 66.69 27.02
C LEU A 11 -1.63 65.62 26.46
N LYS A 12 -0.37 65.60 26.90
CA LYS A 12 0.53 64.47 26.52
C LYS A 12 0.08 63.12 27.08
N LYS A 13 -0.34 63.09 28.34
CA LYS A 13 -0.87 61.83 28.97
C LYS A 13 -2.18 61.42 28.34
N SER A 14 -3.09 62.36 27.99
CA SER A 14 -4.32 61.95 27.26
C SER A 14 -4.10 61.41 25.87
N LYS A 15 -3.15 61.99 25.10
CA LYS A 15 -2.77 61.48 23.78
C LYS A 15 -2.08 60.11 23.85
N LEU A 16 -1.26 59.88 24.89
CA LEU A 16 -0.62 58.59 25.12
C LEU A 16 -1.66 57.53 25.53
N THR A 17 -2.62 57.89 26.38
CA THR A 17 -3.71 56.98 26.78
C THR A 17 -4.62 56.61 25.60
N ILE A 18 -4.94 57.57 24.71
CA ILE A 18 -5.71 57.31 23.48
C ILE A 18 -4.92 56.47 22.52
N ALA A 19 -3.60 56.67 22.35
CA ALA A 19 -2.75 55.85 21.49
C ALA A 19 -2.61 54.44 22.01
N ILE A 20 -2.51 54.22 23.32
CA ILE A 20 -2.48 52.89 23.94
C ILE A 20 -3.83 52.18 23.80
N ALA A 21 -4.95 52.93 24.00
CA ALA A 21 -6.29 52.36 23.83
C ALA A 21 -6.57 51.95 22.38
N THR A 22 -6.15 52.72 21.38
CA THR A 22 -6.27 52.38 19.96
C THR A 22 -5.35 51.24 19.56
N LEU A 23 -4.15 51.15 20.13
CA LEU A 23 -3.24 50.03 19.86
C LEU A 23 -3.79 48.73 20.47
N LEU A 24 -4.35 48.75 21.67
CA LEU A 24 -5.00 47.63 22.33
C LEU A 24 -6.27 47.18 21.59
N THR A 25 -7.09 48.08 21.10
CA THR A 25 -8.27 47.73 20.28
C THR A 25 -7.88 47.20 18.94
N LEU A 26 -6.79 47.69 18.29
CA LEU A 26 -6.30 47.17 17.03
C LEU A 26 -5.72 45.74 17.19
N THR A 27 -5.01 45.48 18.30
CA THR A 27 -4.49 44.10 18.57
C THR A 27 -5.61 43.14 18.93
N ILE A 28 -6.66 43.58 19.62
CA ILE A 28 -7.84 42.74 19.89
C ILE A 28 -8.61 42.45 18.61
N ILE A 29 -8.80 43.45 17.73
CA ILE A 29 -9.49 43.27 16.44
C ILE A 29 -8.65 42.36 15.53
N LEU A 30 -7.32 42.51 15.49
CA LEU A 30 -6.43 41.62 14.74
C LEU A 30 -6.39 40.21 15.37
N GLY A 31 -6.38 40.11 16.69
CA GLY A 31 -6.45 38.84 17.41
C GLY A 31 -7.76 38.09 17.17
N ILE A 32 -8.90 38.80 17.20
CA ILE A 32 -10.20 38.20 16.87
C ILE A 32 -10.28 37.84 15.38
N GLY A 33 -9.73 38.67 14.49
CA GLY A 33 -9.68 38.38 13.06
C GLY A 33 -8.81 37.16 12.74
N VAL A 34 -7.65 37.02 13.36
CA VAL A 34 -6.80 35.84 13.27
C VAL A 34 -7.47 34.62 13.92
N TYR A 35 -8.12 34.81 15.08
CA TYR A 35 -8.85 33.70 15.72
C TYR A 35 -10.06 33.25 14.91
N THR A 36 -10.80 34.15 14.26
CA THR A 36 -11.89 33.77 13.34
C THR A 36 -11.38 33.16 12.05
N ILE A 37 -10.23 33.57 11.55
CA ILE A 37 -9.60 32.90 10.37
C ILE A 37 -9.13 31.47 10.73
N PHE A 38 -8.61 31.25 11.94
CA PHE A 38 -8.26 29.90 12.40
C PHE A 38 -9.48 29.09 12.89
N GLN A 39 -10.63 29.71 13.18
CA GLN A 39 -11.87 29.02 13.55
C GLN A 39 -12.84 28.83 12.37
N GLN A 40 -12.64 29.50 11.23
CA GLN A 40 -13.23 29.08 9.97
C GLN A 40 -12.43 27.89 9.43
N GLN A 41 -12.59 26.73 10.06
CA GLN A 41 -12.52 25.51 9.31
C GLN A 41 -13.53 25.66 8.17
N PRO A 42 -13.16 25.38 6.92
CA PRO A 42 -14.14 25.26 5.86
C PRO A 42 -15.19 24.28 6.40
N GLN A 43 -16.46 24.68 6.39
CA GLN A 43 -17.55 23.73 6.51
C GLN A 43 -17.23 22.63 5.49
N ASN A 44 -16.92 21.48 6.02
CA ASN A 44 -16.78 20.25 5.28
C ASN A 44 -18.11 20.07 4.55
N ASP A 45 -18.17 20.48 3.28
CA ASP A 45 -18.84 19.63 2.32
C ASP A 45 -18.11 18.29 2.47
N GLN A 46 -18.72 17.37 3.18
CA GLN A 46 -18.34 15.96 3.13
C GLN A 46 -18.68 15.46 1.72
N GLN A 47 -17.96 15.93 0.71
CA GLN A 47 -17.59 15.06 -0.37
C GLN A 47 -16.82 13.94 0.32
N SER A 48 -17.44 12.77 0.40
CA SER A 48 -16.75 11.56 0.80
C SER A 48 -15.47 11.50 -0.03
N ILE A 49 -14.32 11.77 0.60
CA ILE A 49 -13.03 11.63 -0.10
C ILE A 49 -12.99 10.16 -0.48
N ALA A 50 -13.09 9.91 -1.78
CA ALA A 50 -13.01 8.56 -2.30
C ALA A 50 -11.68 7.96 -1.84
N VAL A 51 -11.73 6.80 -1.20
CA VAL A 51 -10.54 6.11 -0.69
C VAL A 51 -10.19 5.03 -1.69
N TRP A 52 -9.05 5.22 -2.36
CA TRP A 52 -8.58 4.36 -3.42
C TRP A 52 -7.51 3.37 -2.93
N SER A 53 -7.47 2.19 -3.53
CA SER A 53 -6.39 1.21 -3.38
C SER A 53 -5.51 1.28 -4.63
N TYR A 54 -4.59 2.26 -4.69
CA TYR A 54 -3.86 2.60 -5.91
C TYR A 54 -2.66 1.69 -6.21
N THR A 55 -2.31 0.76 -5.32
CA THR A 55 -1.22 -0.19 -5.49
C THR A 55 -1.42 -1.44 -4.64
N PHE A 56 -0.59 -2.46 -4.84
CA PHE A 56 -0.48 -3.64 -3.97
C PHE A 56 -0.29 -3.21 -2.50
N HIS A 57 -1.05 -3.79 -1.56
CA HIS A 57 -1.07 -3.44 -0.14
C HIS A 57 -1.39 -1.96 0.15
N HIS A 58 -2.22 -1.33 -0.69
CA HIS A 58 -2.82 -0.01 -0.56
C HIS A 58 -1.89 1.19 -0.65
N ASP A 59 -0.68 1.15 -0.13
CA ASP A 59 0.26 2.28 -0.08
C ASP A 59 1.69 1.89 -0.47
N MET A 60 2.57 2.87 -0.61
CA MET A 60 3.97 2.63 -1.01
C MET A 60 4.83 2.04 0.10
N ALA A 61 4.42 2.14 1.36
CA ALA A 61 5.04 1.46 2.50
C ALA A 61 4.56 0.02 2.67
N ARG A 62 3.61 -0.42 1.83
CA ARG A 62 3.02 -1.76 1.80
C ARG A 62 2.38 -2.17 3.13
N THR A 63 1.68 -1.23 3.78
CA THR A 63 1.11 -1.49 5.11
C THR A 63 -0.05 -2.50 5.11
N GLY A 64 -0.69 -2.74 3.97
CA GLY A 64 -1.86 -3.63 3.88
C GLY A 64 -3.09 -3.09 4.62
N TYR A 65 -3.10 -1.80 4.94
CA TYR A 65 -4.19 -1.14 5.64
C TYR A 65 -4.95 -0.18 4.70
N SER A 66 -6.26 -0.36 4.60
CA SER A 66 -7.16 0.56 3.89
C SER A 66 -7.93 1.43 4.87
N THR A 67 -8.00 2.73 4.58
CA THR A 67 -8.87 3.67 5.29
C THR A 67 -10.32 3.63 4.79
N SER A 68 -10.61 2.88 3.72
CA SER A 68 -11.98 2.59 3.28
C SER A 68 -12.69 1.66 4.25
N THR A 69 -13.99 1.79 4.37
CA THR A 69 -14.80 0.74 5.01
C THR A 69 -14.77 -0.50 4.12
N GLY A 70 -14.58 -1.68 4.71
CA GLY A 70 -14.71 -2.94 3.98
C GLY A 70 -16.12 -3.53 4.10
N PRO A 71 -16.53 -4.46 3.22
CA PRO A 71 -17.86 -5.03 3.22
C PRO A 71 -18.12 -5.93 4.44
N LEU A 72 -19.24 -5.71 5.11
CA LEU A 72 -19.69 -6.54 6.24
C LEU A 72 -20.39 -7.82 5.79
N THR A 73 -20.68 -7.94 4.49
CA THR A 73 -21.38 -9.07 3.88
C THR A 73 -20.57 -9.66 2.73
N ASN A 74 -20.89 -10.88 2.32
CA ASN A 74 -20.30 -11.52 1.15
C ASN A 74 -21.17 -11.36 -0.11
N GLN A 75 -21.98 -10.31 -0.17
CA GLN A 75 -22.84 -10.08 -1.33
C GLN A 75 -22.00 -9.72 -2.55
N THR A 76 -22.13 -10.51 -3.62
CA THR A 76 -21.44 -10.26 -4.87
C THR A 76 -22.06 -9.05 -5.56
N VAL A 77 -21.25 -8.03 -5.84
CA VAL A 77 -21.64 -6.87 -6.65
C VAL A 77 -21.51 -7.21 -8.14
N TRP A 78 -20.38 -7.77 -8.54
CA TRP A 78 -20.14 -8.27 -9.87
C TRP A 78 -19.02 -9.33 -9.91
N ILE A 79 -18.94 -10.04 -11.04
CA ILE A 79 -17.86 -10.97 -11.38
C ILE A 79 -17.39 -10.66 -12.79
N HIS A 80 -16.07 -10.44 -12.97
CA HIS A 80 -15.45 -10.28 -14.29
C HIS A 80 -14.69 -11.55 -14.66
N LEU A 81 -14.86 -12.02 -15.90
CA LEU A 81 -14.21 -13.22 -16.44
C LEU A 81 -12.95 -12.85 -17.23
N THR A 82 -11.86 -13.53 -16.97
CA THR A 82 -10.62 -13.54 -17.77
C THR A 82 -10.54 -14.84 -18.58
N GLN A 83 -9.53 -14.95 -19.47
CA GLN A 83 -9.34 -16.18 -20.24
C GLN A 83 -8.48 -17.22 -19.51
N MET A 84 -7.67 -16.78 -18.54
CA MET A 84 -6.83 -17.61 -17.67
C MET A 84 -6.88 -17.06 -16.23
N GLN A 85 -6.27 -17.83 -15.32
CA GLN A 85 -6.23 -17.52 -13.88
C GLN A 85 -5.66 -16.14 -13.55
N ILE A 86 -6.09 -15.62 -12.41
CA ILE A 86 -5.49 -14.46 -11.76
C ILE A 86 -4.81 -14.99 -10.51
N GLU A 87 -3.50 -15.14 -10.59
CA GLU A 87 -2.73 -15.84 -9.57
C GLU A 87 -2.29 -14.87 -8.46
N TYR A 88 -1.35 -13.99 -8.72
CA TYR A 88 -0.82 -13.06 -7.71
C TYR A 88 -1.22 -11.60 -7.94
N SER A 89 -1.72 -11.25 -9.13
CA SER A 89 -2.13 -9.88 -9.41
C SER A 89 -3.32 -9.47 -8.53
N SER A 90 -3.11 -8.47 -7.71
CA SER A 90 -4.14 -7.85 -6.85
C SER A 90 -4.74 -6.64 -7.59
N PRO A 91 -6.06 -6.45 -7.61
CA PRO A 91 -6.65 -5.28 -8.24
C PRO A 91 -6.20 -3.99 -7.59
N ALA A 92 -5.80 -2.99 -8.39
CA ALA A 92 -5.66 -1.60 -7.95
C ALA A 92 -6.92 -0.84 -8.35
N VAL A 93 -7.47 0.00 -7.47
CA VAL A 93 -8.73 0.71 -7.72
C VAL A 93 -8.53 2.20 -7.53
N VAL A 94 -8.71 2.96 -8.61
CA VAL A 94 -8.54 4.43 -8.64
C VAL A 94 -9.61 5.02 -9.56
N ASP A 95 -10.24 6.12 -9.17
CA ASP A 95 -11.22 6.86 -9.96
C ASP A 95 -12.32 5.96 -10.57
N ASP A 96 -12.91 5.07 -9.73
CA ASP A 96 -13.94 4.10 -10.11
C ASP A 96 -13.51 3.10 -11.20
N VAL A 97 -12.22 2.88 -11.38
CA VAL A 97 -11.65 1.89 -12.30
C VAL A 97 -10.79 0.89 -11.53
N ALA A 98 -11.01 -0.40 -11.75
CA ALA A 98 -10.17 -1.47 -11.21
C ALA A 98 -9.22 -1.99 -12.30
N TYR A 99 -7.91 -2.05 -11.96
CA TYR A 99 -6.83 -2.48 -12.84
C TYR A 99 -6.21 -3.77 -12.31
N PHE A 100 -6.05 -4.77 -13.14
CA PHE A 100 -5.43 -6.05 -12.75
C PHE A 100 -4.80 -6.79 -13.93
N GLY A 101 -3.78 -7.58 -13.63
CA GLY A 101 -3.13 -8.49 -14.55
C GLY A 101 -3.76 -9.90 -14.53
N SER A 102 -3.45 -10.71 -15.53
CA SER A 102 -3.84 -12.10 -15.62
C SER A 102 -2.81 -12.92 -16.38
N ASN A 103 -2.81 -14.24 -16.17
CA ASN A 103 -1.95 -15.19 -16.89
C ASN A 103 -2.34 -15.35 -18.37
N ASP A 104 -3.44 -14.73 -18.82
CA ASP A 104 -3.78 -14.60 -20.24
C ASP A 104 -3.01 -13.50 -20.97
N HIS A 105 -1.91 -13.02 -20.36
CA HIS A 105 -0.98 -12.02 -20.87
C HIS A 105 -1.61 -10.61 -20.98
N ARG A 106 -2.64 -10.31 -20.19
CA ARG A 106 -3.34 -9.03 -20.29
C ARG A 106 -3.40 -8.27 -18.96
N VAL A 107 -3.25 -6.96 -19.08
CA VAL A 107 -3.75 -6.02 -18.08
C VAL A 107 -5.10 -5.49 -18.55
N ARG A 108 -6.03 -5.35 -17.62
CA ARG A 108 -7.38 -4.85 -17.86
C ARG A 108 -7.69 -3.70 -16.94
N ALA A 109 -8.47 -2.74 -17.48
CA ALA A 109 -9.22 -1.76 -16.72
C ALA A 109 -10.71 -2.08 -16.85
N VAL A 110 -11.38 -2.20 -15.73
CA VAL A 110 -12.82 -2.41 -15.67
C VAL A 110 -13.48 -1.34 -14.79
N ASN A 111 -14.72 -0.98 -15.07
CA ASN A 111 -15.46 -0.10 -14.20
C ASN A 111 -15.67 -0.77 -12.83
N ALA A 112 -15.25 -0.12 -11.75
CA ALA A 112 -15.21 -0.71 -10.41
C ALA A 112 -16.60 -1.01 -9.82
N SER A 113 -17.66 -0.30 -10.28
CA SER A 113 -19.01 -0.50 -9.82
C SER A 113 -19.78 -1.58 -10.60
N THR A 114 -19.39 -1.87 -11.87
CA THR A 114 -20.15 -2.77 -12.76
C THR A 114 -19.36 -3.97 -13.26
N GLY A 115 -18.02 -3.97 -13.14
CA GLY A 115 -17.14 -4.99 -13.71
C GLY A 115 -17.01 -4.96 -15.24
N ASN A 116 -17.61 -3.98 -15.92
CA ASN A 116 -17.54 -3.85 -17.37
C ASN A 116 -16.15 -3.40 -17.81
N ILE A 117 -15.63 -4.05 -18.88
CA ILE A 117 -14.32 -3.71 -19.42
C ILE A 117 -14.32 -2.30 -20.03
N ILE A 118 -13.30 -1.53 -19.71
CA ILE A 118 -13.03 -0.22 -20.30
C ILE A 118 -11.97 -0.39 -21.40
N TRP A 119 -10.84 -0.99 -21.07
CA TRP A 119 -9.79 -1.34 -22.02
C TRP A 119 -9.01 -2.60 -21.57
N SER A 120 -8.22 -3.14 -22.48
CA SER A 120 -7.34 -4.28 -22.26
C SER A 120 -6.08 -4.13 -23.09
N TYR A 121 -4.92 -4.34 -22.46
CA TYR A 121 -3.60 -4.29 -23.09
C TYR A 121 -2.96 -5.68 -23.08
N LEU A 122 -2.43 -6.12 -24.23
CA LEU A 122 -1.75 -7.41 -24.38
C LEU A 122 -0.24 -7.24 -24.22
N THR A 123 0.37 -7.99 -23.31
CA THR A 123 1.83 -8.14 -23.13
C THR A 123 2.36 -9.36 -23.86
N GLY A 124 3.68 -9.57 -23.85
CA GLY A 124 4.30 -10.75 -24.44
C GLY A 124 4.18 -12.03 -23.62
N ASN A 125 3.84 -11.94 -22.31
CA ASN A 125 3.71 -13.08 -21.39
C ASN A 125 2.80 -12.71 -20.21
N SER A 126 2.61 -13.61 -19.22
CA SER A 126 1.79 -13.46 -18.04
C SER A 126 2.06 -12.16 -17.27
N VAL A 127 1.01 -11.62 -16.64
CA VAL A 127 1.09 -10.46 -15.76
C VAL A 127 0.62 -10.87 -14.36
N GLU A 128 1.57 -11.26 -13.52
CA GLU A 128 1.34 -11.61 -12.12
C GLU A 128 1.63 -10.43 -11.18
N SER A 129 2.39 -9.44 -11.65
CA SER A 129 2.51 -8.15 -10.97
C SER A 129 1.16 -7.50 -10.79
N SER A 130 0.90 -6.92 -9.61
CA SER A 130 -0.22 -6.00 -9.45
C SER A 130 0.09 -4.67 -10.15
N CYS A 131 -0.96 -3.88 -10.41
CA CYS A 131 -0.82 -2.55 -10.97
C CYS A 131 -0.55 -1.51 -9.86
N THR A 132 0.21 -0.48 -10.20
CA THR A 132 0.29 0.78 -9.45
C THR A 132 -0.26 1.89 -10.33
N VAL A 133 -1.23 2.65 -9.82
CA VAL A 133 -1.91 3.71 -10.58
C VAL A 133 -1.72 5.03 -9.87
N ILE A 134 -1.04 5.96 -10.54
CA ILE A 134 -0.78 7.29 -10.01
C ILE A 134 -0.67 8.29 -11.15
N ASP A 135 -1.18 9.51 -10.96
CA ASP A 135 -1.12 10.61 -11.91
C ASP A 135 -1.59 10.24 -13.34
N GLY A 136 -2.64 9.42 -13.44
CA GLY A 136 -3.21 8.99 -14.70
C GLY A 136 -2.38 7.93 -15.46
N ILE A 137 -1.40 7.29 -14.81
CA ILE A 137 -0.55 6.26 -15.42
C ILE A 137 -0.67 4.95 -14.64
N VAL A 138 -0.77 3.84 -15.37
CA VAL A 138 -0.76 2.46 -14.84
C VAL A 138 0.60 1.83 -15.05
N TYR A 139 1.28 1.46 -13.97
CA TYR A 139 2.59 0.80 -13.99
C TYR A 139 2.46 -0.65 -13.55
N PHE A 140 3.14 -1.56 -14.23
CA PHE A 140 3.18 -2.98 -13.87
C PHE A 140 4.39 -3.70 -14.48
N GLY A 141 4.72 -4.85 -13.92
CA GLY A 141 5.72 -5.78 -14.47
C GLY A 141 5.07 -6.91 -15.26
N SER A 142 5.81 -7.54 -16.15
CA SER A 142 5.37 -8.72 -16.90
C SER A 142 6.48 -9.77 -16.97
N HIS A 143 6.10 -11.04 -17.14
CA HIS A 143 7.01 -12.15 -17.38
C HIS A 143 7.67 -12.09 -18.77
N ASP A 144 7.30 -11.13 -19.61
CA ASP A 144 8.00 -10.84 -20.87
C ASP A 144 9.26 -9.98 -20.70
N TYR A 145 9.70 -9.82 -19.43
CA TYR A 145 10.90 -9.08 -19.02
C TYR A 145 10.78 -7.57 -19.12
N ASN A 146 9.55 -7.03 -19.21
CA ASN A 146 9.34 -5.59 -19.27
C ASN A 146 8.59 -5.05 -18.06
N VAL A 147 8.94 -3.82 -17.71
CA VAL A 147 8.13 -2.91 -16.93
C VAL A 147 7.39 -2.00 -17.90
N TYR A 148 6.11 -1.80 -17.69
CA TYR A 148 5.24 -1.01 -18.55
C TYR A 148 4.66 0.20 -17.84
N ALA A 149 4.44 1.27 -18.60
CA ALA A 149 3.58 2.39 -18.25
C ALA A 149 2.52 2.59 -19.34
N LEU A 150 1.26 2.59 -18.94
CA LEU A 150 0.12 2.83 -19.82
C LEU A 150 -0.65 4.06 -19.34
N ASP A 151 -1.25 4.80 -20.26
CA ASP A 151 -2.27 5.81 -19.96
C ASP A 151 -3.48 5.12 -19.30
N SER A 152 -3.88 5.58 -18.13
CA SER A 152 -4.92 4.92 -17.33
C SER A 152 -6.32 4.99 -17.96
N ALA A 153 -6.61 6.03 -18.73
CA ALA A 153 -7.91 6.23 -19.34
C ALA A 153 -8.08 5.42 -20.64
N THR A 154 -7.01 5.25 -21.42
CA THR A 154 -7.06 4.66 -22.76
C THR A 154 -6.40 3.30 -22.89
N GLY A 155 -5.50 2.91 -21.95
CA GLY A 155 -4.67 1.73 -22.02
C GLY A 155 -3.54 1.80 -23.05
N ASN A 156 -3.29 2.97 -23.65
CA ASN A 156 -2.21 3.15 -24.61
C ASN A 156 -0.86 3.12 -23.90
N LYS A 157 0.11 2.40 -24.49
CA LYS A 157 1.46 2.34 -23.96
C LYS A 157 2.16 3.70 -24.08
N LEU A 158 2.63 4.23 -22.95
CA LEU A 158 3.46 5.42 -22.88
C LEU A 158 4.94 5.05 -23.06
N TRP A 159 5.40 4.06 -22.30
CA TRP A 159 6.75 3.54 -22.41
C TRP A 159 6.82 2.08 -21.90
N SER A 160 7.93 1.42 -22.19
CA SER A 160 8.33 0.16 -21.55
C SER A 160 9.84 0.13 -21.34
N PHE A 161 10.28 -0.49 -20.24
CA PHE A 161 11.69 -0.69 -19.88
C PHE A 161 11.97 -2.19 -19.84
N ALA A 162 13.00 -2.64 -20.60
CA ALA A 162 13.39 -4.05 -20.64
C ALA A 162 14.40 -4.38 -19.54
N THR A 163 14.06 -5.32 -18.68
CA THR A 163 14.95 -5.99 -17.74
C THR A 163 15.59 -7.24 -18.43
N LYS A 164 16.40 -8.00 -17.69
CA LYS A 164 17.00 -9.25 -18.20
C LYS A 164 16.34 -10.50 -17.61
N GLY A 165 15.22 -10.37 -16.95
CA GLY A 165 14.45 -11.43 -16.33
C GLY A 165 13.00 -11.02 -16.08
N GLU A 166 12.16 -11.95 -15.69
CA GLU A 166 10.75 -11.72 -15.39
C GLU A 166 10.57 -10.68 -14.29
N VAL A 167 9.46 -9.95 -14.34
CA VAL A 167 9.11 -8.90 -13.36
C VAL A 167 7.82 -9.31 -12.65
N TYR A 168 7.96 -9.96 -11.48
CA TYR A 168 6.87 -10.30 -10.56
C TYR A 168 6.51 -9.12 -9.66
N SER A 169 7.51 -8.31 -9.38
CA SER A 169 7.45 -7.16 -8.48
C SER A 169 6.40 -6.15 -8.93
N THR A 170 5.52 -5.73 -8.01
CA THR A 170 4.65 -4.58 -8.23
C THR A 170 5.47 -3.30 -8.07
N PRO A 171 5.49 -2.40 -9.06
CA PRO A 171 6.22 -1.14 -8.94
C PRO A 171 5.75 -0.29 -7.76
N ALA A 172 6.66 0.45 -7.13
CA ALA A 172 6.34 1.55 -6.23
C ALA A 172 6.74 2.87 -6.90
N VAL A 173 5.89 3.90 -6.82
CA VAL A 173 6.16 5.21 -7.42
C VAL A 173 6.10 6.30 -6.37
N VAL A 174 7.22 6.98 -6.14
CA VAL A 174 7.34 8.07 -5.16
C VAL A 174 8.18 9.18 -5.79
N ASP A 175 7.73 10.43 -5.68
CA ASP A 175 8.44 11.62 -6.17
C ASP A 175 8.88 11.50 -7.65
N ASN A 176 7.99 10.99 -8.51
CA ASN A 176 8.23 10.72 -9.93
C ASN A 176 9.34 9.69 -10.22
N VAL A 177 9.72 8.87 -9.26
CA VAL A 177 10.65 7.74 -9.44
C VAL A 177 9.90 6.43 -9.24
N LEU A 178 10.02 5.54 -10.22
CA LEU A 178 9.48 4.19 -10.18
C LEU A 178 10.55 3.22 -9.70
N TYR A 179 10.24 2.45 -8.66
CA TYR A 179 11.10 1.42 -8.10
C TYR A 179 10.52 0.05 -8.36
N VAL A 180 11.33 -0.89 -8.89
CA VAL A 180 10.88 -2.24 -9.24
C VAL A 180 12.02 -3.25 -9.19
N GLY A 181 11.72 -4.45 -8.67
CA GLY A 181 12.65 -5.59 -8.66
C GLY A 181 12.43 -6.52 -9.86
N SER A 182 13.48 -7.26 -10.24
CA SER A 182 13.41 -8.31 -11.26
C SER A 182 14.14 -9.56 -10.80
N ILE A 183 13.75 -10.73 -11.36
CA ILE A 183 14.49 -11.98 -11.13
C ILE A 183 15.90 -11.98 -11.76
N ASP A 184 16.23 -10.95 -12.56
CA ASP A 184 17.60 -10.72 -13.03
C ASP A 184 18.56 -10.24 -11.93
N LYS A 185 18.07 -10.15 -10.68
CA LYS A 185 18.75 -9.74 -9.45
C LYS A 185 18.98 -8.24 -9.31
N ASN A 186 18.33 -7.41 -10.12
CA ASN A 186 18.48 -5.96 -9.99
C ASN A 186 17.20 -5.34 -9.40
N MET A 187 17.44 -4.39 -8.51
CA MET A 187 16.48 -3.37 -8.12
C MET A 187 16.73 -2.16 -9.03
N TYR A 188 15.70 -1.70 -9.71
CA TYR A 188 15.76 -0.58 -10.64
C TYR A 188 15.03 0.64 -10.08
N ALA A 189 15.60 1.82 -10.30
CA ALA A 189 14.90 3.10 -10.19
C ALA A 189 14.82 3.73 -11.56
N LEU A 190 13.61 4.02 -12.01
CA LEU A 190 13.31 4.59 -13.30
C LEU A 190 12.62 5.94 -13.14
N ASP A 191 12.87 6.89 -14.03
CA ASP A 191 12.04 8.08 -14.17
C ASP A 191 10.62 7.64 -14.57
N ALA A 192 9.63 7.93 -13.74
CA ALA A 192 8.27 7.41 -13.90
C ALA A 192 7.58 7.95 -15.18
N ALA A 193 7.92 9.16 -15.63
CA ALA A 193 7.34 9.76 -16.82
C ALA A 193 7.92 9.19 -18.11
N THR A 194 9.21 8.80 -18.13
CA THR A 194 9.94 8.46 -19.36
C THR A 194 10.42 7.01 -19.43
N GLY A 195 10.42 6.28 -18.30
CA GLY A 195 10.98 4.93 -18.18
C GLY A 195 12.51 4.86 -18.26
N LYS A 196 13.23 5.99 -18.19
CA LYS A 196 14.70 5.99 -18.20
C LYS A 196 15.26 5.53 -16.87
N GLU A 197 16.27 4.67 -16.91
CA GLU A 197 16.99 4.24 -15.71
C GLU A 197 17.71 5.42 -15.05
N ILE A 198 17.47 5.62 -13.76
CA ILE A 198 18.18 6.60 -12.92
C ILE A 198 19.35 5.89 -12.25
N TRP A 199 19.08 4.74 -11.62
CA TRP A 199 20.08 3.86 -11.05
C TRP A 199 19.57 2.41 -11.00
N SER A 200 20.49 1.47 -10.84
CA SER A 200 20.19 0.08 -10.51
C SER A 200 21.14 -0.44 -9.42
N TYR A 201 20.61 -1.32 -8.56
CA TYR A 201 21.37 -1.98 -7.50
C TYR A 201 21.26 -3.50 -7.68
N LYS A 202 22.41 -4.17 -7.73
CA LYS A 202 22.48 -5.62 -7.90
C LYS A 202 22.45 -6.33 -6.54
N THR A 203 21.40 -7.08 -6.27
CA THR A 203 21.24 -7.93 -5.10
C THR A 203 21.99 -9.25 -5.24
N SER A 204 22.13 -10.00 -4.14
CA SER A 204 22.74 -11.34 -4.14
C SER A 204 21.97 -12.34 -4.96
N ASN A 205 20.61 -12.24 -5.00
CA ASN A 205 19.74 -13.22 -5.62
C ASN A 205 18.52 -12.56 -6.29
N SER A 206 17.63 -13.37 -6.93
CA SER A 206 16.43 -12.90 -7.62
C SER A 206 15.48 -12.14 -6.68
N ILE A 207 14.81 -11.11 -7.22
CA ILE A 207 13.83 -10.30 -6.50
C ILE A 207 12.43 -10.68 -7.00
N TYR A 208 11.64 -11.30 -6.13
CA TYR A 208 10.23 -11.60 -6.34
C TYR A 208 9.33 -10.57 -5.65
N SER A 209 9.81 -10.01 -4.54
CA SER A 209 9.06 -9.09 -3.71
C SER A 209 8.83 -7.74 -4.36
N SER A 210 7.76 -7.07 -3.95
CA SER A 210 7.49 -5.69 -4.30
C SER A 210 8.19 -4.75 -3.33
N PRO A 211 8.86 -3.67 -3.79
CA PRO A 211 9.54 -2.73 -2.91
C PRO A 211 8.53 -1.95 -2.07
N ALA A 212 8.85 -1.75 -0.80
CA ALA A 212 8.21 -0.77 0.05
C ALA A 212 9.08 0.48 0.13
N VAL A 213 8.47 1.66 0.02
CA VAL A 213 9.19 2.94 0.07
C VAL A 213 8.65 3.78 1.22
N ALA A 214 9.52 4.14 2.15
CA ALA A 214 9.17 4.98 3.29
C ALA A 214 10.35 5.85 3.72
N ASN A 215 10.10 7.13 3.99
CA ASN A 215 11.10 8.08 4.51
C ASN A 215 12.40 8.15 3.68
N GLY A 216 12.30 8.06 2.35
CA GLY A 216 13.45 8.10 1.44
C GLY A 216 14.29 6.82 1.42
N VAL A 217 13.77 5.71 1.97
CA VAL A 217 14.40 4.39 1.99
C VAL A 217 13.52 3.38 1.25
N ILE A 218 14.15 2.54 0.42
CA ILE A 218 13.51 1.40 -0.24
C ILE A 218 13.85 0.15 0.57
N TYR A 219 12.81 -0.61 0.92
CA TYR A 219 12.95 -1.93 1.53
C TYR A 219 12.52 -2.97 0.51
N VAL A 220 13.44 -3.85 0.14
CA VAL A 220 13.24 -4.88 -0.88
C VAL A 220 13.86 -6.19 -0.43
N ASN A 221 13.21 -7.30 -0.76
CA ASN A 221 13.70 -8.63 -0.42
C ASN A 221 14.16 -9.35 -1.70
N SER A 222 15.41 -9.81 -1.72
CA SER A 222 15.83 -10.85 -2.64
C SER A 222 15.52 -12.23 -2.03
N TYR A 223 15.79 -13.31 -2.75
CA TYR A 223 15.42 -14.66 -2.33
C TYR A 223 15.79 -15.03 -0.88
N ASP A 224 16.88 -14.50 -0.34
CA ASP A 224 17.40 -14.87 0.99
C ASP A 224 17.84 -13.67 1.85
N THR A 225 17.76 -12.46 1.33
CA THR A 225 18.31 -11.27 1.97
C THR A 225 17.34 -10.09 1.82
N ALA A 226 16.98 -9.46 2.93
CA ALA A 226 16.28 -8.18 2.96
C ALA A 226 17.28 -7.03 2.91
N TYR A 227 16.98 -6.01 2.13
CA TYR A 227 17.82 -4.82 1.91
C TYR A 227 17.07 -3.54 2.26
N ALA A 228 17.78 -2.56 2.79
CA ALA A 228 17.37 -1.17 2.77
C ALA A 228 18.34 -0.38 1.90
N LEU A 229 17.80 0.34 0.92
CA LEU A 229 18.55 1.15 -0.02
C LEU A 229 18.11 2.62 0.09
N ASP A 230 19.04 3.54 -0.03
CA ASP A 230 18.74 4.96 -0.19
C ASP A 230 17.99 5.19 -1.51
N ALA A 231 16.80 5.75 -1.44
CA ALA A 231 15.90 5.87 -2.59
C ALA A 231 16.45 6.79 -3.70
N ALA A 232 17.21 7.82 -3.34
CA ALA A 232 17.76 8.76 -4.30
C ALA A 232 19.00 8.21 -5.04
N THR A 233 19.81 7.41 -4.37
CA THR A 233 21.14 7.00 -4.88
C THR A 233 21.27 5.50 -5.16
N GLY A 234 20.35 4.67 -4.67
CA GLY A 234 20.45 3.22 -4.74
C GLY A 234 21.53 2.61 -3.84
N LYS A 235 22.17 3.40 -2.97
CA LYS A 235 23.19 2.87 -2.08
C LYS A 235 22.59 2.04 -0.96
N GLU A 236 23.21 0.90 -0.66
CA GLU A 236 22.83 0.06 0.46
C GLU A 236 23.07 0.79 1.79
N ILE A 237 22.02 0.80 2.63
CA ILE A 237 22.06 1.29 4.00
C ILE A 237 22.38 0.12 4.94
N TRP A 238 21.62 -0.98 4.78
CA TRP A 238 21.84 -2.23 5.49
C TRP A 238 21.29 -3.41 4.69
N ASN A 239 21.74 -4.62 5.05
CA ASN A 239 21.14 -5.87 4.63
C ASN A 239 20.97 -6.82 5.81
N PHE A 240 20.02 -7.76 5.68
CA PHE A 240 19.72 -8.80 6.66
C PHE A 240 19.55 -10.14 5.97
N PHE A 241 20.41 -11.12 6.29
CA PHE A 241 20.32 -12.48 5.75
C PHE A 241 19.32 -13.32 6.57
N ALA A 242 18.25 -13.83 5.93
CA ALA A 242 17.10 -14.45 6.59
C ALA A 242 17.16 -15.99 6.68
N TRP A 243 18.25 -16.63 6.21
CA TRP A 243 18.46 -18.08 6.24
C TRP A 243 17.39 -18.91 5.50
N GLY A 244 16.75 -18.35 4.47
CA GLY A 244 15.78 -19.06 3.65
C GLY A 244 15.02 -18.15 2.70
N PRO A 245 14.15 -18.74 1.83
CA PRO A 245 13.49 -17.97 0.79
C PRO A 245 12.54 -16.90 1.35
N ILE A 246 12.63 -15.71 0.78
CA ILE A 246 11.77 -14.57 1.02
C ILE A 246 10.97 -14.30 -0.25
N TYR A 247 9.68 -14.66 -0.26
CA TYR A 247 8.72 -14.27 -1.31
C TYR A 247 7.88 -13.08 -0.86
N SER A 248 7.75 -12.91 0.42
CA SER A 248 7.04 -11.81 1.08
C SER A 248 7.61 -10.46 0.70
N SER A 249 6.75 -9.47 0.43
CA SER A 249 7.16 -8.06 0.42
C SER A 249 7.25 -7.53 1.84
N SER A 250 8.09 -6.54 2.06
CA SER A 250 8.20 -5.88 3.36
C SER A 250 7.04 -4.91 3.58
N ALA A 251 6.49 -4.86 4.79
CA ALA A 251 5.62 -3.80 5.26
C ALA A 251 6.39 -2.90 6.22
N VAL A 252 6.28 -1.57 6.02
CA VAL A 252 7.03 -0.58 6.81
C VAL A 252 6.08 0.31 7.58
N VAL A 253 6.16 0.26 8.92
CA VAL A 253 5.33 1.10 9.79
C VAL A 253 6.19 1.68 10.89
N SER A 254 6.19 3.00 11.01
CA SER A 254 6.99 3.76 11.96
C SER A 254 8.50 3.46 11.80
N ASP A 255 9.11 2.82 12.78
CA ASP A 255 10.53 2.47 12.85
C ASP A 255 10.80 0.98 12.57
N ARG A 256 9.85 0.25 11.96
CA ARG A 256 9.91 -1.20 11.81
C ARG A 256 9.61 -1.67 10.41
N VAL A 257 10.31 -2.74 10.03
CA VAL A 257 10.12 -3.51 8.80
C VAL A 257 9.69 -4.91 9.16
N TYR A 258 8.55 -5.35 8.59
CA TYR A 258 8.00 -6.70 8.81
C TYR A 258 8.00 -7.48 7.50
N PHE A 259 8.36 -8.76 7.54
CA PHE A 259 8.29 -9.66 6.38
C PHE A 259 8.31 -11.13 6.82
N GLY A 260 7.90 -12.02 5.91
CA GLY A 260 8.04 -13.46 6.06
C GLY A 260 9.26 -14.00 5.31
N ALA A 261 9.98 -14.96 5.89
CA ALA A 261 11.07 -15.67 5.22
C ALA A 261 11.07 -17.13 5.67
N SER A 262 11.11 -18.06 4.70
CA SER A 262 10.94 -19.49 5.02
C SER A 262 9.67 -19.68 5.89
N ASN A 263 9.78 -20.27 7.07
CA ASN A 263 8.69 -20.42 8.03
C ASN A 263 8.75 -19.40 9.19
N THR A 264 9.37 -18.25 8.98
CA THR A 264 9.60 -17.28 10.08
C THR A 264 9.10 -15.90 9.69
N VAL A 265 8.37 -15.25 10.59
CA VAL A 265 8.00 -13.84 10.54
C VAL A 265 9.06 -13.04 11.26
N TYR A 266 9.54 -11.97 10.64
CA TYR A 266 10.56 -11.08 11.20
C TYR A 266 10.02 -9.67 11.40
N ALA A 267 10.49 -9.02 12.47
CA ALA A 267 10.45 -7.57 12.64
C ALA A 267 11.87 -7.06 12.83
N LEU A 268 12.28 -6.12 11.97
CA LEU A 268 13.57 -5.45 12.04
C LEU A 268 13.39 -3.98 12.36
N ASP A 269 14.40 -3.38 12.98
CA ASP A 269 14.54 -1.93 13.06
C ASP A 269 14.81 -1.34 11.67
N ALA A 270 13.98 -0.42 11.24
CA ALA A 270 14.01 0.13 9.89
C ALA A 270 15.31 0.89 9.57
N THR A 271 15.93 1.50 10.58
CA THR A 271 17.15 2.30 10.40
C THR A 271 18.41 1.45 10.33
N SER A 272 18.48 0.40 11.14
CA SER A 272 19.72 -0.38 11.34
C SER A 272 19.68 -1.82 10.80
N GLY A 273 18.50 -2.32 10.40
CA GLY A 273 18.32 -3.72 9.98
C GLY A 273 18.44 -4.73 11.13
N ARG A 274 18.58 -4.27 12.39
CA ARG A 274 18.69 -5.18 13.54
C ARG A 274 17.35 -5.87 13.81
N LYS A 275 17.42 -7.18 14.03
CA LYS A 275 16.25 -7.95 14.42
C LYS A 275 15.73 -7.50 15.79
N ILE A 276 14.43 -7.14 15.85
CA ILE A 276 13.72 -6.81 17.07
C ILE A 276 13.09 -8.09 17.63
N TRP A 277 12.31 -8.78 16.81
CA TRP A 277 11.73 -10.08 17.16
C TRP A 277 11.53 -10.97 15.92
N ASN A 278 11.28 -12.23 16.15
CA ASN A 278 10.82 -13.17 15.15
C ASN A 278 9.88 -14.20 15.76
N TYR A 279 9.03 -14.80 14.90
CA TYR A 279 8.13 -15.89 15.26
C TYR A 279 8.19 -16.98 14.19
N THR A 280 8.29 -18.26 14.61
CA THR A 280 8.33 -19.39 13.68
C THR A 280 6.94 -20.02 13.60
N THR A 281 6.40 -20.10 12.39
CA THR A 281 5.13 -20.76 12.02
C THR A 281 5.34 -22.24 11.73
N GLY A 282 4.25 -22.96 11.46
CA GLY A 282 4.33 -24.40 11.16
C GLY A 282 4.86 -24.71 9.74
N ASP A 283 4.75 -23.76 8.78
CA ASP A 283 5.21 -23.89 7.40
C ASP A 283 5.55 -22.51 6.83
N ARG A 284 5.84 -22.43 5.52
CA ARG A 284 6.31 -21.22 4.83
C ARG A 284 5.37 -20.03 5.02
N VAL A 285 5.98 -18.85 5.07
CA VAL A 285 5.32 -17.55 5.08
C VAL A 285 5.66 -16.86 3.76
N GLU A 286 4.77 -16.99 2.78
CA GLU A 286 4.93 -16.40 1.44
C GLU A 286 4.16 -15.09 1.32
N SER A 287 3.14 -14.91 2.16
CA SER A 287 2.33 -13.70 2.22
C SER A 287 3.10 -12.49 2.72
N SER A 288 2.71 -11.30 2.28
CA SER A 288 3.22 -10.04 2.82
C SER A 288 2.39 -9.62 4.04
N PRO A 289 3.01 -9.02 5.07
CA PRO A 289 2.29 -8.62 6.28
C PRO A 289 1.33 -7.45 6.03
N ALA A 290 0.16 -7.46 6.69
CA ALA A 290 -0.62 -6.26 6.92
C ALA A 290 -0.38 -5.76 8.34
N VAL A 291 -0.30 -4.43 8.53
CA VAL A 291 -0.03 -3.83 9.83
C VAL A 291 -1.06 -2.75 10.15
N ALA A 292 -1.84 -2.97 11.17
CA ALA A 292 -2.88 -2.04 11.62
C ALA A 292 -3.12 -2.20 13.13
N ASN A 293 -3.55 -1.14 13.81
CA ASN A 293 -3.99 -1.19 15.20
C ASN A 293 -3.00 -1.86 16.17
N ASN A 294 -1.69 -1.59 16.00
CA ASN A 294 -0.59 -2.22 16.74
C ASN A 294 -0.50 -3.74 16.57
N MET A 295 -1.06 -4.30 15.50
CA MET A 295 -0.98 -5.71 15.16
C MET A 295 -0.36 -5.93 13.79
N VAL A 296 0.40 -7.01 13.66
CA VAL A 296 0.92 -7.54 12.40
C VAL A 296 0.10 -8.77 12.04
N TYR A 297 -0.53 -8.75 10.89
CA TYR A 297 -1.28 -9.89 10.35
C TYR A 297 -0.48 -10.51 9.22
N ILE A 298 -0.32 -11.82 9.23
CA ILE A 298 0.42 -12.53 8.20
C ILE A 298 -0.12 -13.95 8.04
N SER A 299 -0.13 -14.44 6.82
CA SER A 299 -0.60 -15.78 6.46
C SER A 299 0.55 -16.75 6.27
N SER A 300 0.29 -18.03 6.48
CA SER A 300 1.27 -19.11 6.34
C SER A 300 0.68 -20.32 5.60
N ASN A 301 1.54 -21.10 4.97
CA ASN A 301 1.20 -22.36 4.32
C ASN A 301 0.83 -23.47 5.33
N ASP A 302 0.96 -23.21 6.64
CA ASP A 302 0.44 -24.06 7.71
C ASP A 302 -1.08 -23.89 7.93
N TYR A 303 -1.77 -23.24 6.98
CA TYR A 303 -3.22 -23.00 6.93
C TYR A 303 -3.70 -21.92 7.90
N ASN A 304 -2.79 -21.21 8.58
CA ASN A 304 -3.18 -20.17 9.53
C ASN A 304 -2.89 -18.76 9.02
N VAL A 305 -3.78 -17.84 9.33
CA VAL A 305 -3.46 -16.43 9.44
C VAL A 305 -3.23 -16.10 10.91
N TYR A 306 -2.19 -15.34 11.19
CA TYR A 306 -1.75 -14.98 12.53
C TYR A 306 -1.87 -13.47 12.76
N ALA A 307 -2.15 -13.09 14.00
CA ALA A 307 -2.00 -11.73 14.49
C ALA A 307 -0.98 -11.69 15.63
N PHE A 308 -0.01 -10.76 15.49
CA PHE A 308 1.05 -10.53 16.46
C PHE A 308 1.02 -9.10 16.97
N ASP A 309 1.39 -8.88 18.22
CA ASP A 309 1.70 -7.55 18.73
C ASP A 309 2.93 -6.97 18.04
N THR A 310 2.82 -5.76 17.51
CA THR A 310 3.91 -5.13 16.73
C THR A 310 5.18 -4.91 17.53
N ALA A 311 5.07 -4.66 18.84
CA ALA A 311 6.21 -4.33 19.70
C ALA A 311 7.00 -5.57 20.13
N THR A 312 6.29 -6.64 20.47
CA THR A 312 6.86 -7.81 21.16
C THR A 312 6.94 -9.06 20.29
N GLY A 313 6.15 -9.14 19.20
CA GLY A 313 5.99 -10.35 18.38
C GLY A 313 5.21 -11.45 19.08
N ASN A 314 4.55 -11.17 20.22
CA ASN A 314 3.69 -12.14 20.88
C ASN A 314 2.45 -12.43 20.02
N LYS A 315 2.16 -13.70 19.79
CA LYS A 315 0.95 -14.11 19.10
C LYS A 315 -0.27 -13.75 19.93
N ILE A 316 -1.19 -12.97 19.34
CA ILE A 316 -2.46 -12.58 19.96
C ILE A 316 -3.52 -13.63 19.64
N TRP A 317 -3.69 -13.95 18.36
CA TRP A 317 -4.59 -14.99 17.88
C TRP A 317 -4.10 -15.62 16.58
N ASN A 318 -4.71 -16.73 16.18
CA ASN A 318 -4.64 -17.26 14.82
C ASN A 318 -6.01 -17.83 14.43
N TYR A 319 -6.27 -17.84 13.10
CA TYR A 319 -7.43 -18.47 12.49
C TYR A 319 -6.95 -19.50 11.46
N THR A 320 -7.52 -20.73 11.49
CA THR A 320 -7.14 -21.82 10.60
C THR A 320 -8.16 -21.97 9.48
N THR A 321 -7.70 -21.92 8.24
CA THR A 321 -8.48 -22.20 7.00
C THR A 321 -8.41 -23.67 6.63
N GLY A 322 -9.06 -24.07 5.55
CA GLY A 322 -9.05 -25.44 5.07
C GLY A 322 -7.81 -25.86 4.26
N ASN A 323 -6.94 -24.90 3.86
CA ASN A 323 -5.73 -25.15 3.08
C ASN A 323 -4.74 -23.97 3.23
N GLU A 324 -3.58 -24.04 2.53
CA GLU A 324 -2.54 -23.01 2.49
C GLU A 324 -3.08 -21.61 2.21
N ILE A 325 -2.42 -20.59 2.76
CA ILE A 325 -2.74 -19.20 2.54
C ILE A 325 -1.49 -18.49 2.01
N ASN A 326 -1.38 -18.38 0.68
CA ASN A 326 -0.29 -17.65 0.01
C ASN A 326 -0.63 -16.17 -0.18
N GLY A 327 -1.92 -15.85 -0.36
CA GLY A 327 -2.41 -14.48 -0.48
C GLY A 327 -2.13 -13.66 0.78
N SER A 328 -1.80 -12.40 0.59
CA SER A 328 -1.54 -11.50 1.70
C SER A 328 -2.85 -11.00 2.31
N PRO A 329 -2.92 -10.83 3.64
CA PRO A 329 -4.10 -10.26 4.28
C PRO A 329 -4.18 -8.74 4.03
N THR A 330 -5.39 -8.20 4.09
CA THR A 330 -5.67 -6.76 4.03
C THR A 330 -6.61 -6.38 5.16
N VAL A 331 -6.34 -5.27 5.85
CA VAL A 331 -7.17 -4.77 6.96
C VAL A 331 -7.91 -3.51 6.51
N ALA A 332 -9.20 -3.47 6.78
CA ALA A 332 -10.01 -2.27 6.61
C ALA A 332 -11.08 -2.22 7.71
N ASN A 333 -11.18 -1.09 8.41
CA ASN A 333 -12.20 -0.84 9.43
C ASN A 333 -12.37 -2.03 10.42
N ASP A 334 -11.24 -2.45 11.02
CA ASP A 334 -11.16 -3.55 11.99
C ASP A 334 -11.59 -4.94 11.46
N ILE A 335 -11.64 -5.11 10.14
CA ILE A 335 -11.89 -6.38 9.48
C ILE A 335 -10.66 -6.80 8.69
N LEU A 336 -10.25 -8.05 8.87
CA LEU A 336 -9.18 -8.70 8.12
C LEU A 336 -9.79 -9.50 6.97
N TYR A 337 -9.35 -9.22 5.75
CA TYR A 337 -9.75 -9.96 4.56
C TYR A 337 -8.58 -10.74 4.00
N LEU A 338 -8.83 -11.99 3.55
CA LEU A 338 -7.82 -12.85 2.94
C LEU A 338 -8.45 -13.87 1.99
N GLY A 339 -7.66 -14.38 1.06
CA GLY A 339 -7.97 -15.54 0.22
C GLY A 339 -7.18 -16.75 0.64
N SER A 340 -7.73 -17.96 0.43
CA SER A 340 -7.06 -19.23 0.74
C SER A 340 -7.14 -20.20 -0.45
N LYS A 341 -6.21 -21.17 -0.51
CA LYS A 341 -6.25 -22.28 -1.44
C LYS A 341 -7.36 -23.29 -1.14
N ASP A 342 -8.15 -23.10 -0.08
CA ASP A 342 -9.39 -23.82 0.17
C ASP A 342 -10.57 -23.29 -0.64
N TYR A 343 -10.30 -22.31 -1.54
CA TYR A 343 -11.24 -21.64 -2.44
C TYR A 343 -12.10 -20.58 -1.77
N ASN A 344 -11.85 -20.22 -0.50
CA ASN A 344 -12.66 -19.24 0.17
C ASN A 344 -11.96 -17.88 0.31
N VAL A 345 -12.75 -16.83 0.11
CA VAL A 345 -12.48 -15.49 0.64
C VAL A 345 -13.02 -15.45 2.05
N TYR A 346 -12.26 -14.90 2.98
CA TYR A 346 -12.64 -14.75 4.38
C TYR A 346 -12.66 -13.29 4.80
N ALA A 347 -13.61 -12.93 5.65
CA ALA A 347 -13.59 -11.74 6.47
C ALA A 347 -13.59 -12.16 7.94
N LEU A 348 -12.60 -11.68 8.68
CA LEU A 348 -12.42 -11.96 10.11
C LEU A 348 -12.42 -10.65 10.88
N ASP A 349 -12.92 -10.67 12.10
CA ASP A 349 -12.69 -9.58 13.05
C ASP A 349 -11.18 -9.46 13.33
N ALA A 350 -10.59 -8.33 13.01
CA ALA A 350 -9.14 -8.16 13.09
C ALA A 350 -8.61 -8.22 14.53
N THR A 351 -9.43 -7.88 15.54
CA THR A 351 -9.04 -7.89 16.94
C THR A 351 -9.05 -9.29 17.53
N THR A 352 -10.03 -10.11 17.16
CA THR A 352 -10.30 -11.41 17.82
C THR A 352 -9.98 -12.63 16.94
N GLY A 353 -9.85 -12.44 15.62
CA GLY A 353 -9.73 -13.52 14.64
C GLY A 353 -11.04 -14.27 14.38
N SER A 354 -12.17 -13.80 14.92
CA SER A 354 -13.46 -14.44 14.73
C SER A 354 -13.98 -14.26 13.30
N LYS A 355 -14.44 -15.34 12.67
CA LYS A 355 -14.98 -15.28 11.33
C LYS A 355 -16.29 -14.48 11.27
N ILE A 356 -16.34 -13.44 10.43
CA ILE A 356 -17.55 -12.66 10.13
C ILE A 356 -18.31 -13.33 8.99
N TRP A 357 -17.64 -13.54 7.85
CA TRP A 357 -18.20 -14.24 6.71
C TRP A 357 -17.13 -14.97 5.89
N SER A 358 -17.56 -15.84 5.00
CA SER A 358 -16.73 -16.41 3.95
C SER A 358 -17.54 -16.63 2.68
N TYR A 359 -16.85 -16.61 1.52
CA TYR A 359 -17.45 -16.86 0.20
C TYR A 359 -16.60 -17.85 -0.58
N LYS A 360 -17.21 -18.88 -1.14
CA LYS A 360 -16.52 -19.93 -1.89
C LYS A 360 -16.47 -19.58 -3.38
N THR A 361 -15.26 -19.45 -3.91
CA THR A 361 -14.96 -19.31 -5.35
C THR A 361 -14.82 -20.67 -6.03
N GLY A 362 -14.48 -20.67 -7.33
CA GLY A 362 -14.30 -21.90 -8.10
C GLY A 362 -12.93 -22.56 -7.97
N ASN A 363 -11.89 -21.85 -7.48
CA ASN A 363 -10.51 -22.33 -7.38
C ASN A 363 -9.73 -21.56 -6.31
N TRP A 364 -8.41 -21.82 -6.17
CA TRP A 364 -7.49 -21.16 -5.25
C TRP A 364 -7.54 -19.64 -5.35
N ILE A 365 -7.27 -18.99 -4.23
CA ILE A 365 -7.15 -17.55 -4.15
C ILE A 365 -5.77 -17.23 -3.59
N GLU A 366 -4.91 -16.72 -4.45
CA GLU A 366 -3.52 -16.34 -4.14
C GLU A 366 -3.31 -14.82 -4.25
N SER A 367 -4.27 -14.11 -4.87
CA SER A 367 -4.24 -12.66 -4.91
C SER A 367 -4.58 -12.03 -3.55
N THR A 368 -4.09 -10.82 -3.34
CA THR A 368 -4.40 -10.03 -2.13
C THR A 368 -5.69 -9.25 -2.33
N PRO A 369 -6.60 -9.23 -1.33
CA PRO A 369 -7.78 -8.38 -1.39
C PRO A 369 -7.42 -6.90 -1.49
N SER A 370 -8.14 -6.16 -2.32
CA SER A 370 -8.09 -4.69 -2.37
C SER A 370 -9.42 -4.12 -1.97
N ILE A 371 -9.41 -3.04 -1.18
CA ILE A 371 -10.63 -2.45 -0.65
C ILE A 371 -10.66 -0.97 -1.01
N ALA A 372 -11.74 -0.57 -1.70
CA ALA A 372 -11.99 0.80 -2.07
C ALA A 372 -13.50 1.08 -2.05
N ASN A 373 -13.90 2.23 -1.52
CA ASN A 373 -15.28 2.71 -1.51
C ASN A 373 -16.32 1.69 -1.00
N GLY A 374 -15.98 0.91 0.03
CA GLY A 374 -16.87 -0.08 0.63
C GLY A 374 -16.92 -1.42 -0.09
N ILE A 375 -16.15 -1.60 -1.17
CA ILE A 375 -16.13 -2.82 -2.00
C ILE A 375 -14.78 -3.52 -1.85
N LEU A 376 -14.82 -4.83 -1.70
CA LEU A 376 -13.66 -5.72 -1.74
C LEU A 376 -13.53 -6.30 -3.15
N TYR A 377 -12.33 -6.22 -3.72
CA TYR A 377 -11.96 -6.79 -5.01
C TYR A 377 -10.88 -7.86 -4.82
N ILE A 378 -11.04 -9.01 -5.47
CA ILE A 378 -10.08 -10.11 -5.35
C ILE A 378 -10.07 -10.98 -6.61
N GLY A 379 -8.88 -11.39 -7.05
CA GLY A 379 -8.69 -12.35 -8.14
C GLY A 379 -8.70 -13.79 -7.65
N SER A 380 -9.04 -14.72 -8.52
CA SER A 380 -9.02 -16.16 -8.24
C SER A 380 -8.45 -16.95 -9.43
N ASN A 381 -7.86 -18.10 -9.12
CA ASN A 381 -7.37 -19.04 -10.13
C ASN A 381 -8.50 -19.73 -10.92
N ASP A 382 -9.77 -19.40 -10.66
CA ASP A 382 -10.90 -19.77 -11.50
C ASP A 382 -11.13 -18.82 -12.68
N ALA A 383 -10.15 -17.99 -13.00
CA ALA A 383 -10.18 -17.00 -14.07
C ALA A 383 -11.24 -15.89 -13.86
N LYS A 384 -11.41 -15.47 -12.61
CA LYS A 384 -12.38 -14.40 -12.26
C LYS A 384 -11.78 -13.38 -11.31
N VAL A 385 -12.26 -12.13 -11.45
CA VAL A 385 -12.22 -11.11 -10.40
C VAL A 385 -13.61 -11.01 -9.79
N TYR A 386 -13.67 -11.02 -8.49
CA TYR A 386 -14.87 -10.86 -7.69
C TYR A 386 -14.88 -9.49 -7.02
N ALA A 387 -16.06 -8.86 -6.96
CA ALA A 387 -16.32 -7.68 -6.16
C ALA A 387 -17.45 -7.95 -5.17
N PHE A 388 -17.22 -7.66 -3.89
CA PHE A 388 -18.17 -7.85 -2.78
C PHE A 388 -18.48 -6.51 -2.11
N GLY A 389 -19.78 -6.27 -1.77
CA GLY A 389 -20.26 -5.07 -1.10
C GLY A 389 -21.16 -5.36 0.09
#